data_eccb7ab5a2a4ffb4b085be8c21deb370
#
_entry.id   eccb7ab5a2a4ffb4b085be8c21deb370
#
_cell.length_a   1.000
_cell.length_b   1.000
_cell.length_c   1.000
_cell.angle_alpha   90.00
_cell.angle_beta   90.00
_cell.angle_gamma   90.00
#
_symmetry.space_group_name_H-M   'P 1'
#
loop_
_entity.id
_entity.type
_entity.pdbx_description
1 polymer ?
#
loop_
_entity_poly.entity_id
_entity_poly.type
_entity_poly.pdbx_seq_one_letter_code
_entity_poly.pdbx_strand_id
1 'polypeptide(L)' 'MVTVEVPVPTNDVGTPMRKMRRWLDDMRFDPSSLTWTVITGSITVRVGFAAVEEAAAFAKHFAGRLL' A
#
# COMPACT_ATOMS: atom_id res chain seq x y z
N MET A 1 8.51 11.72 4.54
CA MET A 1 7.62 10.76 3.86
C MET A 1 7.34 9.58 4.78
N VAL A 2 6.09 9.18 4.86
CA VAL A 2 5.66 8.06 5.69
C VAL A 2 5.38 6.87 4.78
N THR A 3 5.95 5.73 5.07
CA THR A 3 5.79 4.53 4.26
C THR A 3 4.89 3.53 4.96
N VAL A 4 3.95 2.96 4.20
CA VAL A 4 3.07 1.90 4.67
C VAL A 4 3.46 0.60 3.97
N GLU A 5 3.55 -0.47 4.73
CA GLU A 5 3.88 -1.79 4.21
C GLU A 5 2.66 -2.69 4.30
N VAL A 6 2.24 -3.26 3.17
CA VAL A 6 1.06 -4.13 3.11
C VAL A 6 1.48 -5.48 2.54
N PRO A 7 1.33 -6.57 3.30
CA PRO A 7 1.56 -7.90 2.75
C PRO A 7 0.43 -8.30 1.81
N VAL A 8 0.79 -8.93 0.68
CA VAL A 8 -0.19 -9.40 -0.29
C VAL A 8 0.07 -10.87 -0.62
N PRO A 9 -0.97 -11.63 -1.03
CA PRO A 9 -0.76 -13.03 -1.39
C PRO A 9 0.08 -13.15 -2.66
N THR A 10 0.95 -14.16 -2.69
CA THR A 10 1.86 -14.38 -3.81
C THR A 10 1.16 -14.90 -5.06
N ASN A 11 -0.01 -15.52 -4.89
CA ASN A 11 -0.75 -16.12 -5.98
C ASN A 11 -1.68 -15.12 -6.69
N ASP A 12 -1.86 -13.93 -6.14
CA ASP A 12 -2.73 -12.92 -6.76
C ASP A 12 -2.29 -11.53 -6.33
N VAL A 13 -1.35 -10.96 -7.08
CA VAL A 13 -0.85 -9.60 -6.83
C VAL A 13 -1.77 -8.56 -7.49
N GLY A 14 -2.37 -8.92 -8.62
CA GLY A 14 -3.15 -7.96 -9.41
C GLY A 14 -4.38 -7.43 -8.71
N THR A 15 -5.13 -8.29 -8.00
CA THR A 15 -6.36 -7.88 -7.32
C THR A 15 -6.10 -6.89 -6.19
N PRO A 16 -5.18 -7.16 -5.24
CA PRO A 16 -4.88 -6.18 -4.21
C PRO A 16 -4.34 -4.86 -4.75
N MET A 17 -3.50 -4.93 -5.78
CA MET A 17 -2.94 -3.72 -6.37
C MET A 17 -4.01 -2.84 -6.99
N ARG A 18 -4.96 -3.43 -7.71
CA ARG A 18 -6.09 -2.68 -8.29
C ARG A 18 -6.95 -2.06 -7.22
N LYS A 19 -7.22 -2.78 -6.14
CA LYS A 19 -8.01 -2.26 -5.02
C LYS A 19 -7.33 -1.07 -4.37
N MET A 20 -6.01 -1.15 -4.19
CA MET A 20 -5.24 -0.06 -3.62
C MET A 20 -5.28 1.18 -4.49
N ARG A 21 -5.07 1.02 -5.81
CA ARG A 21 -5.11 2.15 -6.72
C ARG A 21 -6.49 2.79 -6.76
N ARG A 22 -7.54 1.97 -6.84
CA ARG A 22 -8.91 2.48 -6.85
C ARG A 22 -9.24 3.23 -5.57
N TRP A 23 -8.83 2.69 -4.43
CA TRP A 23 -9.06 3.35 -3.15
C TRP A 23 -8.34 4.70 -3.08
N LEU A 24 -7.10 4.75 -3.54
CA LEU A 24 -6.32 5.98 -3.58
C LEU A 24 -6.98 7.02 -4.50
N ASP A 25 -7.47 6.59 -5.66
CA ASP A 25 -8.17 7.47 -6.59
C ASP A 25 -9.48 7.99 -5.98
N ASP A 26 -10.25 7.13 -5.33
CA ASP A 26 -11.52 7.50 -4.70
C ASP A 26 -11.30 8.50 -3.56
N MET A 27 -10.24 8.33 -2.79
CA MET A 27 -9.90 9.24 -1.71
C MET A 27 -9.14 10.47 -2.19
N ARG A 28 -8.74 10.49 -3.45
CA ARG A 28 -7.92 11.55 -4.06
C ARG A 28 -6.59 11.72 -3.34
N PHE A 29 -6.03 10.62 -2.89
CA PHE A 29 -4.70 10.59 -2.32
C PHE A 29 -3.68 10.32 -3.42
N ASP A 30 -2.59 11.07 -3.39
CA ASP A 30 -1.52 10.94 -4.38
C ASP A 30 -0.25 10.48 -3.66
N PRO A 31 0.00 9.17 -3.62
CA PRO A 31 1.18 8.67 -2.93
C PRO A 31 2.46 9.11 -3.62
N SER A 32 3.49 9.40 -2.82
CA SER A 32 4.80 9.80 -3.34
C SER A 32 5.51 8.65 -4.04
N SER A 33 5.25 7.42 -3.62
CA SER A 33 5.85 6.24 -4.23
C SER A 33 4.98 5.02 -4.01
N LEU A 34 5.08 4.07 -4.92
CA LEU A 34 4.44 2.77 -4.78
C LEU A 34 5.37 1.74 -5.37
N THR A 35 5.86 0.83 -4.53
CA THR A 35 6.77 -0.22 -4.94
C THR A 35 6.36 -1.53 -4.33
N TRP A 36 6.85 -2.62 -4.87
CA TRP A 36 6.67 -3.93 -4.27
C TRP A 36 8.01 -4.63 -4.14
N THR A 37 8.11 -5.50 -3.16
CA THR A 37 9.30 -6.31 -2.93
C THR A 37 8.87 -7.76 -2.79
N VAL A 38 9.54 -8.64 -3.52
CA VAL A 38 9.32 -10.07 -3.41
C VAL A 38 10.41 -10.62 -2.49
N ILE A 39 9.98 -11.16 -1.36
CA ILE A 39 10.86 -11.85 -0.42
C ILE A 39 10.37 -13.29 -0.37
N THR A 40 11.27 -14.22 -0.31
CA THR A 40 11.02 -15.68 -0.38
C THR A 40 9.61 -16.07 0.08
N GLY A 41 8.75 -16.41 -0.87
CA GLY A 41 7.38 -16.85 -0.59
C GLY A 41 6.39 -15.76 -0.23
N SER A 42 6.78 -14.47 -0.22
CA SER A 42 5.85 -13.39 0.09
C SER A 42 6.14 -12.14 -0.71
N ILE A 43 5.09 -11.36 -0.94
CA ILE A 43 5.17 -10.09 -1.64
C ILE A 43 4.70 -9.00 -0.68
N THR A 44 5.47 -7.93 -0.58
CA THR A 44 5.14 -6.78 0.25
C THR A 44 5.04 -5.54 -0.63
N VAL A 45 3.93 -4.83 -0.54
CA VAL A 45 3.74 -3.56 -1.22
C VAL A 45 4.09 -2.44 -0.26
N ARG A 46 4.90 -1.48 -0.72
CA ARG A 46 5.24 -0.30 0.06
C ARG A 46 4.71 0.93 -0.64
N VAL A 47 3.94 1.72 0.07
CA VAL A 47 3.36 2.96 -0.44
C VAL A 47 3.82 4.10 0.43
N GLY A 48 4.44 5.11 -0.18
CA GLY A 48 4.92 6.29 0.53
C GLY A 48 3.95 7.45 0.40
N PHE A 49 3.65 8.11 1.50
CA PHE A 49 2.78 9.27 1.55
C PHE A 49 3.50 10.47 2.14
N ALA A 50 3.19 11.66 1.65
CA ALA A 50 3.72 12.89 2.22
C ALA A 50 3.08 13.22 3.56
N ALA A 51 1.80 12.87 3.74
CA ALA A 51 1.05 13.18 4.96
C ALA A 51 0.82 11.92 5.78
N VAL A 52 1.06 12.03 7.09
CA VAL A 52 0.88 10.89 8.00
C VAL A 52 -0.57 10.45 8.09
N GLU A 53 -1.52 11.39 7.96
CA GLU A 53 -2.95 11.09 8.02
C GLU A 53 -3.37 10.18 6.86
N GLU A 54 -2.84 10.43 5.66
CA GLU A 54 -3.12 9.60 4.50
C GLU A 54 -2.52 8.21 4.68
N ALA A 55 -1.29 8.14 5.19
CA ALA A 55 -0.63 6.88 5.45
C ALA A 55 -1.39 6.05 6.49
N ALA A 56 -1.85 6.69 7.55
CA ALA A 56 -2.61 6.01 8.60
C ALA A 56 -3.94 5.47 8.09
N ALA A 57 -4.66 6.25 7.27
CA ALA A 57 -5.92 5.82 6.68
C ALA A 57 -5.72 4.63 5.74
N PHE A 58 -4.68 4.68 4.93
CA PHE A 58 -4.34 3.57 4.02
C PHE A 58 -3.99 2.31 4.80
N ALA A 59 -3.15 2.43 5.82
CA ALA A 59 -2.74 1.29 6.64
C ALA A 59 -3.94 0.65 7.33
N LYS A 60 -4.85 1.46 7.85
CA LYS A 60 -6.06 0.96 8.51
C LYS A 60 -6.96 0.23 7.54
N HIS A 61 -7.15 0.76 6.32
CA HIS A 61 -8.05 0.18 5.33
C HIS A 61 -7.52 -1.16 4.80
N PHE A 62 -6.23 -1.26 4.58
CA PHE A 62 -5.63 -2.45 3.97
C PHE A 62 -4.89 -3.33 4.98
N ALA A 63 -5.05 -3.09 6.26
CA ALA A 63 -4.37 -3.83 7.33
C ALA A 63 -2.84 -3.80 7.14
N GLY A 64 -2.33 -2.65 6.71
CA GLY A 64 -0.91 -2.43 6.54
C GLY A 64 -0.24 -1.96 7.82
N ARG A 65 1.05 -1.75 7.74
CA ARG A 65 1.87 -1.30 8.86
C ARG A 65 2.61 -0.03 8.49
N LEU A 66 2.57 0.96 9.38
CA LEU A 66 3.39 2.15 9.24
C LEU A 66 4.83 1.82 9.59
N LEU A 67 5.75 2.26 8.76
CA LEU A 67 7.19 2.05 8.98
C LEU A 67 7.82 3.28 9.61
#